data_51c1ca6f3fd932a251944131ec3e512f
#
_entry.id   51c1ca6f3fd932a251944131ec3e512f
#
_cell.length_a   1.000
_cell.length_b   1.000
_cell.length_c   1.000
_cell.angle_alpha   90.00
_cell.angle_beta   90.00
_cell.angle_gamma   90.00
#
_symmetry.space_group_name_H-M   'P 1'
#
loop_
_entity.id
_entity.type
_entity.pdbx_description
1 polymer ?
#
loop_
_entity_poly.entity_id
_entity_poly.type
_entity_poly.pdbx_seq_one_letter_code
_entity_poly.pdbx_strand_id
1 'polypeptide(L)'
;MADRESEFIAKIASGVSGLNAHAWDRLTAGEPFVSHAFLSALEDSGSVGPGTGWTPAPILIEEDDRLVAAAPAFLKSHSQGEYVFDHGWADAWERAGGEYYPKLQVAVPFTPVPGPRLLGSRPQQLLAAIEAVTVQNGMSSAHITFIDNSGVSECERRGWLIRHGVQYHWFNRDYVSFEDFLATLTSRRRKTLRKERAAAREGLEFRALRGADIGPAEWDAMWAFYQDTGSRKWGRPYLTREFFDLVGERMGDRVLLFLAYRGSQPIAGALNFVGTDTLYGRYWGTIDEVPFLHFELSYYQAVEWAIEHGLKCVQAGAQGEHKISRGYEPVVTRSAHFIPNRGFRKAVAEFLEAERAGVGSEIQWLRQDLPYRSSSSE
;
A
#
# COMPACT_ATOMS: atom_id res chain seq x y z
N MET A 1 40.86 22.14 -12.65
CA MET A 1 40.49 20.83 -12.15
C MET A 1 39.33 20.37 -13.04
N ALA A 2 39.56 19.34 -13.85
CA ALA A 2 38.49 18.78 -14.64
C ALA A 2 37.46 18.16 -13.69
N ASP A 3 36.20 18.60 -13.76
CA ASP A 3 35.08 17.92 -13.13
C ASP A 3 35.12 16.45 -13.61
N ARG A 4 35.43 15.52 -12.73
CA ARG A 4 35.16 14.12 -13.00
C ARG A 4 33.63 14.03 -13.08
N GLU A 5 33.10 13.84 -14.28
CA GLU A 5 31.72 13.38 -14.43
C GLU A 5 31.60 12.08 -13.64
N SER A 6 30.76 12.07 -12.60
CA SER A 6 30.50 10.86 -11.83
C SER A 6 29.91 9.81 -12.76
N GLU A 7 30.49 8.62 -12.79
CA GLU A 7 30.02 7.52 -13.61
C GLU A 7 28.82 6.85 -12.91
N PHE A 8 27.65 6.91 -13.55
CA PHE A 8 26.45 6.22 -13.08
C PHE A 8 26.31 4.87 -13.76
N ILE A 9 26.16 3.83 -12.96
CA ILE A 9 25.91 2.48 -13.45
C ILE A 9 24.51 2.06 -13.04
N ALA A 10 23.67 1.71 -14.03
CA ALA A 10 22.37 1.10 -13.80
C ALA A 10 22.51 -0.42 -13.80
N LYS A 11 22.01 -1.09 -12.78
CA LYS A 11 22.01 -2.55 -12.62
C LYS A 11 20.61 -3.07 -12.33
N ILE A 12 20.33 -4.30 -12.73
CA ILE A 12 19.14 -5.05 -12.32
C ILE A 12 19.64 -6.17 -11.42
N ALA A 13 19.11 -6.27 -10.21
CA ALA A 13 19.39 -7.36 -9.29
C ALA A 13 18.28 -8.43 -9.39
N SER A 14 18.56 -9.64 -8.89
CA SER A 14 17.61 -10.76 -8.87
C SER A 14 16.62 -10.71 -7.71
N GLY A 15 16.78 -9.75 -6.80
CA GLY A 15 15.93 -9.53 -5.64
C GLY A 15 16.55 -8.54 -4.67
N VAL A 16 15.75 -8.07 -3.72
CA VAL A 16 16.21 -7.18 -2.64
C VAL A 16 16.91 -7.99 -1.54
N SER A 17 16.47 -9.22 -1.30
CA SER A 17 17.02 -10.09 -0.23
C SER A 17 18.53 -10.32 -0.35
N GLY A 18 19.08 -10.34 -1.56
CA GLY A 18 20.52 -10.48 -1.83
C GLY A 18 21.34 -9.18 -1.69
N LEU A 19 20.69 -8.05 -1.43
CA LEU A 19 21.36 -6.74 -1.34
C LEU A 19 21.77 -6.42 0.11
N ASN A 20 22.69 -5.46 0.26
CA ASN A 20 23.06 -4.98 1.58
C ASN A 20 21.90 -4.16 2.18
N ALA A 21 21.30 -4.67 3.25
CA ALA A 21 20.15 -4.07 3.92
C ALA A 21 20.38 -2.60 4.33
N HIS A 22 21.54 -2.30 4.92
CA HIS A 22 21.86 -0.95 5.37
C HIS A 22 22.02 0.02 4.18
N ALA A 23 22.62 -0.42 3.07
CA ALA A 23 22.75 0.40 1.87
C ALA A 23 21.39 0.69 1.24
N TRP A 24 20.48 -0.29 1.22
CA TRP A 24 19.12 -0.14 0.73
C TRP A 24 18.29 0.79 1.64
N ASP A 25 18.28 0.53 2.95
CA ASP A 25 17.40 1.24 3.89
C ASP A 25 17.76 2.73 4.04
N ARG A 26 19.00 3.13 3.76
CA ARG A 26 19.38 4.56 3.67
C ARG A 26 18.60 5.31 2.59
N LEU A 27 18.06 4.62 1.57
CA LEU A 27 17.30 5.22 0.48
C LEU A 27 15.80 5.35 0.77
N THR A 28 15.29 4.65 1.78
CA THR A 28 13.85 4.47 2.01
C THR A 28 13.19 5.57 2.83
N ALA A 29 13.97 6.51 3.38
CA ALA A 29 13.49 7.54 4.32
C ALA A 29 12.69 6.98 5.52
N GLY A 30 12.94 5.71 5.89
CA GLY A 30 12.28 5.04 7.00
C GLY A 30 10.88 4.48 6.68
N GLU A 31 10.44 4.51 5.43
CA GLU A 31 9.14 3.98 5.02
C GLU A 31 9.11 2.44 5.11
N PRO A 32 8.14 1.86 5.85
CA PRO A 32 8.17 0.44 6.21
C PRO A 32 8.06 -0.49 4.99
N PHE A 33 7.22 -0.19 4.02
CA PHE A 33 6.90 -1.12 2.93
C PHE A 33 7.95 -1.20 1.83
N VAL A 34 8.81 -0.19 1.71
CA VAL A 34 9.97 -0.22 0.81
C VAL A 34 11.27 -0.55 1.53
N SER A 35 11.22 -0.88 2.83
CA SER A 35 12.39 -1.33 3.58
C SER A 35 12.91 -2.67 3.06
N HIS A 36 14.21 -2.91 3.24
CA HIS A 36 14.82 -4.21 2.96
C HIS A 36 14.10 -5.34 3.70
N ALA A 37 13.78 -5.12 4.97
CA ALA A 37 13.10 -6.10 5.80
C ALA A 37 11.75 -6.55 5.23
N PHE A 38 10.91 -5.62 4.74
CA PHE A 38 9.60 -5.96 4.17
C PHE A 38 9.72 -6.65 2.81
N LEU A 39 10.53 -6.08 1.91
CA LEU A 39 10.67 -6.62 0.55
C LEU A 39 11.37 -7.98 0.55
N SER A 40 12.42 -8.16 1.35
CA SER A 40 13.09 -9.46 1.50
C SER A 40 12.18 -10.51 2.16
N ALA A 41 11.28 -10.12 3.09
CA ALA A 41 10.31 -11.03 3.65
C ALA A 41 9.31 -11.56 2.59
N LEU A 42 8.91 -10.72 1.63
CA LEU A 42 8.08 -11.16 0.50
C LEU A 42 8.80 -12.14 -0.42
N GLU A 43 10.09 -11.90 -0.68
CA GLU A 43 10.93 -12.75 -1.53
C GLU A 43 11.27 -14.08 -0.85
N ASP A 44 11.81 -14.03 0.36
CA ASP A 44 12.29 -15.21 1.09
C ASP A 44 11.15 -16.15 1.49
N SER A 45 9.96 -15.63 1.73
CA SER A 45 8.76 -16.43 2.01
C SER A 45 8.15 -17.09 0.76
N GLY A 46 8.65 -16.76 -0.44
CA GLY A 46 8.04 -17.21 -1.68
C GLY A 46 6.66 -16.58 -1.97
N SER A 47 6.30 -15.50 -1.29
CA SER A 47 5.09 -14.71 -1.62
C SER A 47 5.23 -14.00 -2.97
N VAL A 48 6.45 -13.67 -3.36
CA VAL A 48 6.85 -13.25 -4.71
C VAL A 48 8.00 -14.12 -5.19
N GLY A 49 8.19 -14.24 -6.50
CA GLY A 49 9.22 -15.08 -7.10
C GLY A 49 8.69 -16.05 -8.15
N PRO A 50 9.37 -17.15 -8.42
CA PRO A 50 8.99 -18.10 -9.47
C PRO A 50 7.56 -18.63 -9.29
N GLY A 51 6.77 -18.59 -10.36
CA GLY A 51 5.39 -19.12 -10.37
C GLY A 51 4.32 -18.21 -9.76
N THR A 52 4.70 -17.07 -9.14
CA THR A 52 3.73 -16.12 -8.54
C THR A 52 3.27 -15.04 -9.51
N GLY A 53 3.95 -14.90 -10.65
CA GLY A 53 3.74 -13.81 -11.59
C GLY A 53 4.34 -12.46 -11.15
N TRP A 54 5.12 -12.45 -10.07
CA TRP A 54 5.90 -11.34 -9.55
C TRP A 54 7.38 -11.74 -9.49
N THR A 55 8.13 -11.60 -10.57
CA THR A 55 9.56 -11.91 -10.58
C THR A 55 10.36 -10.68 -10.15
N PRO A 56 11.07 -10.70 -9.01
CA PRO A 56 11.86 -9.57 -8.56
C PRO A 56 12.91 -9.15 -9.59
N ALA A 57 13.02 -7.86 -9.83
CA ALA A 57 13.97 -7.25 -10.75
C ALA A 57 14.30 -5.81 -10.30
N PRO A 58 14.69 -5.57 -9.03
CA PRO A 58 14.95 -4.22 -8.55
C PRO A 58 16.00 -3.53 -9.40
N ILE A 59 15.74 -2.27 -9.75
CA ILE A 59 16.64 -1.43 -10.55
C ILE A 59 17.44 -0.56 -9.61
N LEU A 60 18.76 -0.59 -9.76
CA LEU A 60 19.73 0.06 -8.89
C LEU A 60 20.52 1.09 -9.69
N ILE A 61 20.80 2.23 -9.07
CA ILE A 61 21.79 3.21 -9.59
C ILE A 61 22.93 3.30 -8.60
N GLU A 62 24.11 3.01 -9.08
CA GLU A 62 25.36 3.17 -8.35
C GLU A 62 26.16 4.36 -8.89
N GLU A 63 26.80 5.10 -7.99
CA GLU A 63 27.71 6.18 -8.25
C GLU A 63 28.96 5.95 -7.41
N ASP A 64 30.13 5.82 -8.03
CA ASP A 64 31.38 5.51 -7.36
C ASP A 64 31.26 4.27 -6.43
N ASP A 65 30.73 3.16 -6.96
CA ASP A 65 30.47 1.89 -6.26
C ASP A 65 29.53 1.99 -5.05
N ARG A 66 28.76 3.06 -4.94
CA ARG A 66 27.78 3.24 -3.86
C ARG A 66 26.35 3.23 -4.42
N LEU A 67 25.48 2.49 -3.79
CA LEU A 67 24.06 2.54 -4.08
C LEU A 67 23.49 3.93 -3.69
N VAL A 68 23.05 4.71 -4.69
CA VAL A 68 22.55 6.07 -4.52
C VAL A 68 21.06 6.21 -4.86
N ALA A 69 20.50 5.27 -5.65
CA ALA A 69 19.08 5.20 -5.89
C ALA A 69 18.65 3.76 -6.22
N ALA A 70 17.38 3.45 -5.96
CA ALA A 70 16.80 2.15 -6.26
C ALA A 70 15.29 2.25 -6.55
N ALA A 71 14.77 1.28 -7.31
CA ALA A 71 13.33 1.09 -7.51
C ALA A 71 12.98 -0.38 -7.26
N PRO A 72 11.99 -0.68 -6.39
CA PRO A 72 11.51 -2.05 -6.15
C PRO A 72 10.68 -2.50 -7.36
N ALA A 73 11.36 -3.04 -8.38
CA ALA A 73 10.76 -3.42 -9.63
C ALA A 73 10.57 -4.95 -9.74
N PHE A 74 9.57 -5.33 -10.53
CA PHE A 74 9.18 -6.72 -10.80
C PHE A 74 8.81 -6.88 -12.26
N LEU A 75 9.17 -8.03 -12.84
CA LEU A 75 8.59 -8.48 -14.10
C LEU A 75 7.26 -9.16 -13.80
N LYS A 76 6.18 -8.68 -14.43
CA LYS A 76 4.83 -9.15 -14.20
C LYS A 76 4.31 -9.97 -15.38
N SER A 77 3.83 -11.18 -15.08
CA SER A 77 3.16 -12.03 -16.09
C SER A 77 1.62 -11.92 -16.06
N HIS A 78 1.05 -11.13 -15.15
CA HIS A 78 -0.38 -10.83 -14.99
C HIS A 78 -0.57 -9.57 -14.13
N SER A 79 -1.77 -9.00 -14.07
CA SER A 79 -2.08 -7.78 -13.29
C SER A 79 -2.74 -8.04 -11.92
N GLN A 80 -2.51 -9.21 -11.34
CA GLN A 80 -3.03 -9.52 -10.00
C GLN A 80 -2.10 -8.98 -8.89
N GLY A 81 -2.71 -8.52 -7.79
CA GLY A 81 -1.99 -8.05 -6.60
C GLY A 81 -1.42 -6.63 -6.68
N GLU A 82 -1.70 -5.88 -7.76
CA GLU A 82 -1.22 -4.52 -7.98
C GLU A 82 -2.17 -3.45 -7.42
N TYR A 83 -3.46 -3.78 -7.32
CA TYR A 83 -4.55 -2.87 -6.90
C TYR A 83 -4.73 -1.61 -7.77
N VAL A 84 -4.06 -1.55 -8.92
CA VAL A 84 -4.28 -0.58 -10.00
C VAL A 84 -4.64 -1.39 -11.24
N PHE A 85 -5.93 -1.47 -11.56
CA PHE A 85 -6.43 -2.43 -12.55
C PHE A 85 -6.23 -1.90 -13.97
N ASP A 86 -5.43 -2.60 -14.75
CA ASP A 86 -5.13 -2.32 -16.15
C ASP A 86 -5.58 -3.42 -17.13
N HIS A 87 -6.48 -4.30 -16.67
CA HIS A 87 -7.02 -5.40 -17.50
C HIS A 87 -7.62 -4.90 -18.82
N GLY A 88 -8.34 -3.77 -18.80
CA GLY A 88 -8.89 -3.17 -20.01
C GLY A 88 -7.82 -2.71 -21.00
N TRP A 89 -6.64 -2.31 -20.50
CA TRP A 89 -5.51 -1.96 -21.36
C TRP A 89 -4.87 -3.22 -21.97
N ALA A 90 -4.70 -4.27 -21.16
CA ALA A 90 -4.22 -5.57 -21.64
C ALA A 90 -5.11 -6.13 -22.74
N ASP A 91 -6.43 -6.20 -22.49
CA ASP A 91 -7.41 -6.67 -23.46
C ASP A 91 -7.41 -5.84 -24.77
N ALA A 92 -7.27 -4.52 -24.66
CA ALA A 92 -7.23 -3.64 -25.84
C ALA A 92 -5.95 -3.85 -26.66
N TRP A 93 -4.80 -3.98 -25.98
CA TRP A 93 -3.52 -4.21 -26.64
C TRP A 93 -3.44 -5.57 -27.31
N GLU A 94 -3.92 -6.63 -26.65
CA GLU A 94 -3.98 -8.00 -27.19
C GLU A 94 -4.93 -8.10 -28.40
N ARG A 95 -6.09 -7.43 -28.37
CA ARG A 95 -6.98 -7.33 -29.53
C ARG A 95 -6.35 -6.58 -30.71
N ALA A 96 -5.42 -5.69 -30.44
CA ALA A 96 -4.63 -5.01 -31.50
C ALA A 96 -3.45 -5.85 -32.00
N GLY A 97 -3.30 -7.10 -31.54
CA GLY A 97 -2.24 -8.03 -31.95
C GLY A 97 -0.92 -7.85 -31.20
N GLY A 98 -0.91 -7.12 -30.08
CA GLY A 98 0.26 -6.97 -29.23
C GLY A 98 0.28 -7.98 -28.07
N GLU A 99 1.44 -8.17 -27.46
CA GLU A 99 1.62 -8.92 -26.22
C GLU A 99 1.71 -7.93 -25.04
N TYR A 100 0.80 -8.03 -24.07
CA TYR A 100 0.81 -7.11 -22.92
C TYR A 100 1.80 -7.54 -21.83
N TYR A 101 1.94 -8.82 -21.62
CA TYR A 101 2.86 -9.39 -20.64
C TYR A 101 4.09 -10.02 -21.32
N PRO A 102 5.28 -10.00 -20.68
CA PRO A 102 5.54 -9.38 -19.39
C PRO A 102 5.56 -7.84 -19.47
N LYS A 103 5.18 -7.20 -18.34
CA LYS A 103 5.33 -5.76 -18.15
C LYS A 103 6.26 -5.49 -16.97
N LEU A 104 6.86 -4.30 -16.90
CA LEU A 104 7.68 -3.88 -15.77
C LEU A 104 6.82 -3.16 -14.74
N GLN A 105 6.89 -3.58 -13.47
CA GLN A 105 6.10 -3.03 -12.38
C GLN A 105 7.00 -2.55 -11.24
N VAL A 106 7.03 -1.26 -10.97
CA VAL A 106 7.62 -0.69 -9.75
C VAL A 106 6.52 -0.55 -8.71
N ALA A 107 6.58 -1.33 -7.66
CA ALA A 107 5.52 -1.42 -6.66
C ALA A 107 6.01 -2.06 -5.37
N VAL A 108 5.17 -1.99 -4.35
CA VAL A 108 5.22 -2.90 -3.21
C VAL A 108 4.16 -3.97 -3.44
N PRO A 109 4.52 -5.24 -3.62
CA PRO A 109 3.57 -6.31 -3.90
C PRO A 109 2.48 -6.40 -2.83
N PHE A 110 1.23 -6.61 -3.27
CA PHE A 110 0.05 -6.80 -2.41
C PHE A 110 -0.24 -5.65 -1.44
N THR A 111 0.39 -4.47 -1.66
CA THR A 111 0.39 -3.37 -0.69
C THR A 111 0.01 -2.04 -1.37
N PRO A 112 -1.30 -1.73 -1.47
CA PRO A 112 -1.79 -0.49 -2.09
C PRO A 112 -1.64 0.71 -1.14
N VAL A 113 -0.42 1.00 -0.73
CA VAL A 113 -0.05 2.13 0.13
C VAL A 113 0.71 3.15 -0.68
N PRO A 114 0.26 4.43 -0.77
CA PRO A 114 1.04 5.49 -1.39
C PRO A 114 2.35 5.74 -0.65
N GLY A 115 3.43 5.93 -1.41
CA GLY A 115 4.74 6.22 -0.84
C GLY A 115 5.85 6.23 -1.89
N PRO A 116 7.11 6.38 -1.48
CA PRO A 116 8.24 6.45 -2.40
C PRO A 116 8.38 5.15 -3.20
N ARG A 117 8.64 5.30 -4.48
CA ARG A 117 8.93 4.21 -5.41
C ARG A 117 10.23 4.45 -6.17
N LEU A 118 10.65 5.70 -6.25
CA LEU A 118 11.95 6.14 -6.73
C LEU A 118 12.78 6.49 -5.51
N LEU A 119 13.51 5.50 -4.97
CA LEU A 119 14.26 5.62 -3.72
C LEU A 119 15.59 6.34 -3.95
N GLY A 120 15.99 7.17 -2.98
CA GLY A 120 17.29 7.86 -3.00
C GLY A 120 17.29 9.17 -3.80
N SER A 121 18.46 9.56 -4.31
CA SER A 121 18.71 10.93 -4.78
C SER A 121 18.80 11.11 -6.30
N ARG A 122 18.60 10.05 -7.09
CA ARG A 122 18.75 10.05 -8.56
C ARG A 122 17.50 9.58 -9.31
N PRO A 123 16.31 10.20 -9.09
CA PRO A 123 15.05 9.74 -9.67
C PRO A 123 15.03 9.79 -11.21
N GLN A 124 15.71 10.76 -11.83
CA GLN A 124 15.75 10.88 -13.28
C GLN A 124 16.58 9.77 -13.93
N GLN A 125 17.68 9.36 -13.30
CA GLN A 125 18.50 8.23 -13.73
C GLN A 125 17.74 6.90 -13.56
N LEU A 126 16.99 6.74 -12.46
CA LEU A 126 16.11 5.58 -12.27
C LEU A 126 15.04 5.50 -13.37
N LEU A 127 14.35 6.59 -13.65
CA LEU A 127 13.32 6.62 -14.70
C LEU A 127 13.93 6.31 -16.07
N ALA A 128 15.11 6.87 -16.39
CA ALA A 128 15.81 6.54 -17.62
C ALA A 128 16.18 5.06 -17.72
N ALA A 129 16.61 4.44 -16.60
CA ALA A 129 16.91 3.00 -16.55
C ALA A 129 15.64 2.16 -16.72
N ILE A 130 14.52 2.52 -16.06
CA ILE A 130 13.23 1.85 -16.19
C ILE A 130 12.75 1.89 -17.66
N GLU A 131 12.82 3.05 -18.30
CA GLU A 131 12.47 3.23 -19.71
C GLU A 131 13.36 2.37 -20.63
N ALA A 132 14.67 2.40 -20.41
CA ALA A 132 15.63 1.62 -21.18
C ALA A 132 15.39 0.12 -21.06
N VAL A 133 15.21 -0.40 -19.84
CA VAL A 133 14.89 -1.81 -19.57
C VAL A 133 13.60 -2.22 -20.28
N THR A 134 12.56 -1.38 -20.21
CA THR A 134 11.28 -1.63 -20.85
C THR A 134 11.42 -1.76 -22.37
N VAL A 135 12.12 -0.80 -22.99
CA VAL A 135 12.28 -0.76 -24.46
C VAL A 135 13.22 -1.87 -24.96
N GLN A 136 14.36 -2.07 -24.29
CA GLN A 136 15.36 -3.05 -24.71
C GLN A 136 14.85 -4.50 -24.63
N ASN A 137 13.94 -4.78 -23.70
CA ASN A 137 13.33 -6.11 -23.54
C ASN A 137 11.97 -6.24 -24.25
N GLY A 138 11.57 -5.28 -25.09
CA GLY A 138 10.33 -5.33 -25.86
C GLY A 138 9.06 -5.40 -25.02
N MET A 139 9.11 -4.91 -23.75
CA MET A 139 7.94 -4.95 -22.88
C MET A 139 6.88 -3.94 -23.33
N SER A 140 5.61 -4.25 -23.09
CA SER A 140 4.48 -3.39 -23.45
C SER A 140 4.51 -2.04 -22.72
N SER A 141 4.94 -2.04 -21.46
CA SER A 141 4.84 -0.90 -20.56
C SER A 141 5.70 -1.04 -19.30
N ALA A 142 5.92 0.09 -18.63
CA ALA A 142 6.36 0.14 -17.26
C ALA A 142 5.33 0.93 -16.41
N HIS A 143 5.08 0.46 -15.19
CA HIS A 143 4.12 1.05 -14.28
C HIS A 143 4.79 1.33 -12.92
N ILE A 144 4.49 2.49 -12.32
CA ILE A 144 4.85 2.82 -10.95
C ILE A 144 3.56 3.07 -10.20
N THR A 145 3.12 2.13 -9.36
CA THR A 145 1.84 2.22 -8.67
C THR A 145 1.97 2.82 -7.28
N PHE A 146 0.98 3.62 -6.88
CA PHE A 146 0.90 4.29 -5.57
C PHE A 146 2.15 5.13 -5.25
N ILE A 147 2.63 5.85 -6.25
CA ILE A 147 3.80 6.72 -6.12
C ILE A 147 3.44 8.01 -5.36
N ASP A 148 4.36 8.55 -4.60
CA ASP A 148 4.24 9.82 -3.89
C ASP A 148 4.26 11.04 -4.82
N ASN A 149 3.94 12.22 -4.28
CA ASN A 149 3.86 13.45 -5.08
C ASN A 149 5.21 13.85 -5.68
N SER A 150 6.32 13.58 -5.00
CA SER A 150 7.66 13.89 -5.50
C SER A 150 7.98 13.05 -6.73
N GLY A 151 7.72 11.74 -6.64
CA GLY A 151 7.89 10.83 -7.76
C GLY A 151 6.95 11.12 -8.92
N VAL A 152 5.71 11.55 -8.67
CA VAL A 152 4.77 12.00 -9.73
C VAL A 152 5.40 13.13 -10.53
N SER A 153 5.93 14.16 -9.86
CA SER A 153 6.55 15.32 -10.54
C SER A 153 7.75 14.92 -11.40
N GLU A 154 8.53 13.91 -10.95
CA GLU A 154 9.63 13.37 -11.73
C GLU A 154 9.14 12.63 -12.99
N CYS A 155 8.08 11.84 -12.86
CA CYS A 155 7.45 11.12 -13.97
C CYS A 155 6.84 12.07 -15.01
N GLU A 156 6.14 13.12 -14.55
CA GLU A 156 5.54 14.14 -15.43
C GLU A 156 6.59 14.88 -16.27
N ARG A 157 7.74 15.25 -15.67
CA ARG A 157 8.85 15.89 -16.40
C ARG A 157 9.41 15.03 -17.54
N ARG A 158 9.30 13.69 -17.41
CA ARG A 158 9.68 12.74 -18.47
C ARG A 158 8.52 12.39 -19.40
N GLY A 159 7.36 12.97 -19.15
CA GLY A 159 6.17 12.78 -19.96
C GLY A 159 5.49 11.41 -19.74
N TRP A 160 5.64 10.76 -18.59
CA TRP A 160 4.83 9.61 -18.21
C TRP A 160 3.37 9.98 -18.05
N LEU A 161 2.48 9.03 -18.27
CA LEU A 161 1.05 9.21 -18.09
C LEU A 161 0.69 9.02 -16.62
N ILE A 162 -0.06 9.95 -16.04
CA ILE A 162 -0.46 9.87 -14.63
C ILE A 162 -1.90 9.40 -14.54
N ARG A 163 -2.13 8.36 -13.73
CA ARG A 163 -3.43 7.82 -13.37
C ARG A 163 -3.81 8.22 -11.97
N HIS A 164 -5.07 8.56 -11.75
CA HIS A 164 -5.64 8.84 -10.44
C HIS A 164 -6.52 7.69 -9.96
N GLY A 165 -6.53 7.48 -8.65
CA GLY A 165 -7.45 6.59 -7.95
C GLY A 165 -7.92 7.22 -6.64
N VAL A 166 -8.83 6.55 -5.94
CA VAL A 166 -9.39 7.01 -4.67
C VAL A 166 -9.04 6.03 -3.57
N GLN A 167 -8.60 6.55 -2.42
CA GLN A 167 -8.51 5.83 -1.15
C GLN A 167 -9.13 6.65 -0.03
N TYR A 168 -9.21 6.08 1.17
CA TYR A 168 -9.83 6.71 2.32
C TYR A 168 -8.85 6.72 3.48
N HIS A 169 -8.42 7.91 3.93
CA HIS A 169 -7.49 8.09 5.03
C HIS A 169 -8.19 8.84 6.18
N TRP A 170 -7.91 8.44 7.40
CA TRP A 170 -8.28 9.22 8.58
C TRP A 170 -7.11 10.10 8.99
N PHE A 171 -7.38 11.36 9.33
CA PHE A 171 -6.38 12.33 9.75
C PHE A 171 -6.60 12.74 11.20
N ASN A 172 -5.55 12.66 12.01
CA ASN A 172 -5.53 13.23 13.33
C ASN A 172 -5.43 14.76 13.22
N ARG A 173 -6.39 15.43 13.82
CA ARG A 173 -6.47 16.89 13.89
C ARG A 173 -6.19 17.34 15.32
N ASP A 174 -5.10 16.84 15.89
CA ASP A 174 -4.65 17.08 17.26
C ASP A 174 -5.66 16.59 18.33
N TYR A 175 -6.40 15.54 18.01
CA TYR A 175 -7.29 14.89 18.96
C TYR A 175 -6.49 14.30 20.11
N VAL A 176 -6.95 14.54 21.36
CA VAL A 176 -6.32 14.04 22.57
C VAL A 176 -6.92 12.70 23.04
N SER A 177 -8.08 12.33 22.50
CA SER A 177 -8.77 11.07 22.78
C SER A 177 -9.71 10.68 21.66
N PHE A 178 -10.13 9.42 21.66
CA PHE A 178 -11.16 8.95 20.72
C PHE A 178 -12.50 9.66 20.92
N GLU A 179 -12.86 10.03 22.17
CA GLU A 179 -14.07 10.81 22.46
C GLU A 179 -13.97 12.24 21.93
N ASP A 180 -12.79 12.84 21.93
CA ASP A 180 -12.54 14.14 21.32
C ASP A 180 -12.76 14.08 19.80
N PHE A 181 -12.20 13.05 19.13
CA PHE A 181 -12.53 12.79 17.73
C PHE A 181 -14.04 12.63 17.52
N LEU A 182 -14.72 11.80 18.31
CA LEU A 182 -16.17 11.62 18.21
C LEU A 182 -16.94 12.95 18.38
N ALA A 183 -16.45 13.87 19.20
CA ALA A 183 -17.06 15.16 19.43
C ALA A 183 -17.11 16.04 18.18
N THR A 184 -16.22 15.83 17.21
CA THR A 184 -16.23 16.55 15.92
C THR A 184 -17.30 16.05 14.95
N LEU A 185 -17.83 14.86 15.17
CA LEU A 185 -18.84 14.25 14.32
C LEU A 185 -20.25 14.78 14.63
N THR A 186 -21.15 14.72 13.65
CA THR A 186 -22.57 14.99 13.87
C THR A 186 -23.16 14.07 14.94
N SER A 187 -24.15 14.55 15.70
CA SER A 187 -24.77 13.81 16.82
C SER A 187 -25.27 12.43 16.41
N ARG A 188 -25.87 12.32 15.21
CA ARG A 188 -26.34 11.05 14.66
C ARG A 188 -25.19 10.08 14.45
N ARG A 189 -24.09 10.51 13.81
CA ARG A 189 -22.94 9.65 13.52
C ARG A 189 -22.23 9.21 14.79
N ARG A 190 -21.98 10.12 15.71
CA ARG A 190 -21.40 9.81 17.02
C ARG A 190 -22.21 8.74 17.76
N LYS A 191 -23.54 8.85 17.79
CA LYS A 191 -24.41 7.84 18.42
C LYS A 191 -24.29 6.49 17.73
N THR A 192 -24.21 6.48 16.38
CA THR A 192 -24.06 5.24 15.59
C THR A 192 -22.73 4.56 15.90
N LEU A 193 -21.61 5.30 15.88
CA LEU A 193 -20.28 4.73 16.15
C LEU A 193 -20.19 4.14 17.57
N ARG A 194 -20.71 4.84 18.57
CA ARG A 194 -20.75 4.30 19.94
C ARG A 194 -21.57 3.02 20.03
N LYS A 195 -22.69 2.94 19.32
CA LYS A 195 -23.53 1.72 19.29
C LYS A 195 -22.82 0.57 18.58
N GLU A 196 -22.14 0.82 17.46
CA GLU A 196 -21.35 -0.19 16.74
C GLU A 196 -20.23 -0.72 17.63
N ARG A 197 -19.46 0.17 18.29
CA ARG A 197 -18.39 -0.24 19.22
C ARG A 197 -18.91 -1.05 20.40
N ALA A 198 -20.02 -0.63 21.02
CA ALA A 198 -20.61 -1.36 22.14
C ALA A 198 -21.05 -2.78 21.72
N ALA A 199 -21.72 -2.91 20.56
CA ALA A 199 -22.15 -4.21 20.06
C ALA A 199 -20.96 -5.12 19.67
N ALA A 200 -19.92 -4.57 19.04
CA ALA A 200 -18.72 -5.34 18.68
C ALA A 200 -17.92 -5.82 19.88
N ARG A 201 -17.99 -5.11 21.01
CA ARG A 201 -17.24 -5.39 22.23
C ARG A 201 -17.96 -6.32 23.21
N GLU A 202 -19.21 -6.62 22.97
CA GLU A 202 -20.02 -7.44 23.90
C GLU A 202 -19.44 -8.85 24.04
N GLY A 203 -19.02 -9.21 25.26
CA GLY A 203 -18.45 -10.51 25.57
C GLY A 203 -17.07 -10.82 24.96
N LEU A 204 -16.37 -9.80 24.46
CA LEU A 204 -15.04 -9.95 23.87
C LEU A 204 -13.99 -9.12 24.62
N GLU A 205 -12.78 -9.65 24.67
CA GLU A 205 -11.56 -8.96 25.10
C GLU A 205 -10.74 -8.56 23.86
N PHE A 206 -10.14 -7.36 23.91
CA PHE A 206 -9.31 -6.84 22.82
C PHE A 206 -7.88 -6.62 23.29
N ARG A 207 -6.92 -7.06 22.49
CA ARG A 207 -5.49 -6.87 22.76
C ARG A 207 -4.82 -6.20 21.58
N ALA A 208 -3.94 -5.24 21.87
CA ALA A 208 -3.03 -4.61 20.93
C ALA A 208 -1.62 -5.13 21.23
N LEU A 209 -1.07 -5.95 20.35
CA LEU A 209 0.20 -6.63 20.54
C LEU A 209 1.26 -6.07 19.57
N ARG A 210 2.50 -5.93 20.05
CA ARG A 210 3.63 -5.44 19.27
C ARG A 210 4.90 -6.22 19.57
N GLY A 211 5.81 -6.28 18.58
CA GLY A 211 7.14 -6.82 18.78
C GLY A 211 7.10 -8.24 19.37
N ALA A 212 7.78 -8.41 20.51
CA ALA A 212 7.89 -9.70 21.19
C ALA A 212 6.59 -10.18 21.86
N ASP A 213 5.56 -9.33 21.97
CA ASP A 213 4.25 -9.72 22.50
C ASP A 213 3.44 -10.56 21.48
N ILE A 214 3.84 -10.56 20.21
CA ILE A 214 3.23 -11.37 19.17
C ILE A 214 3.99 -12.69 19.09
N GLY A 215 3.49 -13.71 19.78
CA GLY A 215 4.08 -15.03 19.77
C GLY A 215 3.58 -15.92 18.62
N PRO A 216 4.09 -17.16 18.54
CA PRO A 216 3.69 -18.11 17.48
C PRO A 216 2.18 -18.38 17.44
N ALA A 217 1.51 -18.42 18.59
CA ALA A 217 0.07 -18.65 18.66
C ALA A 217 -0.76 -17.51 18.06
N GLU A 218 -0.33 -16.26 18.26
CA GLU A 218 -0.96 -15.08 17.68
C GLU A 218 -0.75 -15.02 16.17
N TRP A 219 0.44 -15.40 15.69
CA TRP A 219 0.72 -15.50 14.26
C TRP A 219 -0.08 -16.62 13.59
N ASP A 220 -0.24 -17.78 14.24
CA ASP A 220 -1.08 -18.88 13.73
C ASP A 220 -2.56 -18.44 13.64
N ALA A 221 -3.06 -17.75 14.65
CA ALA A 221 -4.40 -17.20 14.63
C ALA A 221 -4.58 -16.18 13.48
N MET A 222 -3.66 -15.21 13.35
CA MET A 222 -3.71 -14.21 12.27
C MET A 222 -3.64 -14.87 10.89
N TRP A 223 -2.81 -15.88 10.72
CA TRP A 223 -2.74 -16.66 9.48
C TRP A 223 -4.08 -17.34 9.14
N ALA A 224 -4.70 -18.00 10.12
CA ALA A 224 -6.01 -18.62 9.93
C ALA A 224 -7.07 -17.59 9.50
N PHE A 225 -7.09 -16.40 10.13
CA PHE A 225 -8.01 -15.32 9.78
C PHE A 225 -7.74 -14.76 8.38
N TYR A 226 -6.48 -14.59 8.01
CA TYR A 226 -6.08 -14.13 6.68
C TYR A 226 -6.52 -15.09 5.59
N GLN A 227 -6.33 -16.41 5.79
CA GLN A 227 -6.74 -17.44 4.85
C GLN A 227 -8.26 -17.47 4.64
N ASP A 228 -9.03 -17.41 5.71
CA ASP A 228 -10.49 -17.42 5.63
C ASP A 228 -11.03 -16.22 4.84
N THR A 229 -10.54 -15.02 5.12
CA THR A 229 -10.93 -13.81 4.38
C THR A 229 -10.47 -13.87 2.92
N GLY A 230 -9.27 -14.35 2.66
CA GLY A 230 -8.69 -14.49 1.32
C GLY A 230 -9.50 -15.45 0.44
N SER A 231 -9.84 -16.63 0.98
CA SER A 231 -10.61 -17.64 0.26
C SER A 231 -12.02 -17.17 -0.12
N ARG A 232 -12.67 -16.38 0.75
CA ARG A 232 -14.01 -15.83 0.51
C ARG A 232 -14.03 -14.71 -0.53
N LYS A 233 -12.97 -13.90 -0.64
CA LYS A 233 -12.95 -12.69 -1.48
C LYS A 233 -12.19 -12.84 -2.79
N TRP A 234 -11.06 -13.57 -2.80
CA TRP A 234 -10.07 -13.50 -3.88
C TRP A 234 -9.62 -14.87 -4.42
N GLY A 235 -10.16 -15.97 -3.89
CA GLY A 235 -9.85 -17.33 -4.32
C GLY A 235 -8.57 -17.90 -3.71
N ARG A 236 -7.45 -17.21 -3.75
CA ARG A 236 -6.19 -17.60 -3.11
C ARG A 236 -5.52 -16.42 -2.41
N PRO A 237 -5.08 -16.58 -1.16
CA PRO A 237 -4.23 -15.63 -0.47
C PRO A 237 -2.89 -15.46 -1.22
N TYR A 238 -2.39 -14.23 -1.30
CA TYR A 238 -1.11 -13.94 -1.95
C TYR A 238 0.10 -14.27 -1.07
N LEU A 239 -0.04 -14.07 0.25
CA LEU A 239 1.05 -14.26 1.21
C LEU A 239 1.08 -15.71 1.70
N THR A 240 2.28 -16.16 2.07
CA THR A 240 2.50 -17.46 2.70
C THR A 240 2.49 -17.34 4.22
N ARG A 241 2.42 -18.46 4.96
CA ARG A 241 2.54 -18.47 6.43
C ARG A 241 3.90 -17.92 6.87
N GLU A 242 4.95 -18.28 6.14
CA GLU A 242 6.33 -17.85 6.41
C GLU A 242 6.52 -16.33 6.33
N PHE A 243 5.76 -15.65 5.46
CA PHE A 243 5.79 -14.18 5.40
C PHE A 243 5.47 -13.54 6.76
N PHE A 244 4.49 -14.07 7.50
CA PHE A 244 4.11 -13.52 8.80
C PHE A 244 5.22 -13.73 9.83
N ASP A 245 5.91 -14.86 9.81
CA ASP A 245 7.05 -15.12 10.69
C ASP A 245 8.21 -14.17 10.40
N LEU A 246 8.58 -14.04 9.12
CA LEU A 246 9.67 -13.17 8.68
C LEU A 246 9.39 -11.68 8.97
N VAL A 247 8.14 -11.25 8.81
CA VAL A 247 7.74 -9.88 9.16
C VAL A 247 7.82 -9.66 10.67
N GLY A 248 7.37 -10.63 11.47
CA GLY A 248 7.49 -10.59 12.94
C GLY A 248 8.95 -10.49 13.38
N GLU A 249 9.83 -11.29 12.79
CA GLU A 249 11.27 -11.32 13.07
C GLU A 249 11.99 -10.02 12.64
N ARG A 250 11.74 -9.57 11.38
CA ARG A 250 12.52 -8.48 10.77
C ARG A 250 11.98 -7.10 11.07
N MET A 251 10.69 -6.97 11.40
CA MET A 251 9.98 -5.71 11.55
C MET A 251 9.21 -5.60 12.87
N GLY A 252 9.46 -6.45 13.87
CA GLY A 252 8.64 -6.59 15.07
C GLY A 252 8.17 -5.27 15.70
N ASP A 253 9.04 -4.28 15.86
CA ASP A 253 8.71 -2.97 16.43
C ASP A 253 7.77 -2.12 15.55
N ARG A 254 7.65 -2.46 14.28
CA ARG A 254 6.77 -1.79 13.31
C ARG A 254 5.48 -2.55 13.05
N VAL A 255 5.29 -3.71 13.68
CA VAL A 255 4.07 -4.52 13.55
C VAL A 255 3.15 -4.23 14.74
N LEU A 256 1.88 -4.03 14.45
CA LEU A 256 0.80 -3.90 15.43
C LEU A 256 -0.32 -4.87 15.07
N LEU A 257 -0.59 -5.82 15.93
CA LEU A 257 -1.64 -6.82 15.76
C LEU A 257 -2.76 -6.56 16.79
N PHE A 258 -3.93 -6.18 16.29
CA PHE A 258 -5.15 -6.19 17.11
C PHE A 258 -5.79 -7.56 17.05
N LEU A 259 -6.09 -8.14 18.19
CA LEU A 259 -6.82 -9.41 18.32
C LEU A 259 -8.06 -9.24 19.20
N ALA A 260 -9.15 -9.89 18.78
CA ALA A 260 -10.35 -10.05 19.60
C ALA A 260 -10.43 -11.49 20.11
N TYR A 261 -10.68 -11.63 21.41
CA TYR A 261 -10.77 -12.91 22.11
C TYR A 261 -12.16 -13.15 22.65
N ARG A 262 -12.65 -14.41 22.53
CA ARG A 262 -13.78 -14.92 23.28
C ARG A 262 -13.25 -15.91 24.33
N GLY A 263 -13.20 -15.49 25.59
CA GLY A 263 -12.45 -16.23 26.62
C GLY A 263 -10.95 -16.28 26.27
N SER A 264 -10.39 -17.48 26.13
CA SER A 264 -8.99 -17.68 25.73
C SER A 264 -8.77 -17.82 24.23
N GLN A 265 -9.85 -17.88 23.43
CA GLN A 265 -9.76 -18.15 22.00
C GLN A 265 -9.72 -16.84 21.19
N PRO A 266 -8.69 -16.58 20.37
CA PRO A 266 -8.71 -15.51 19.40
C PRO A 266 -9.70 -15.84 18.27
N ILE A 267 -10.60 -14.89 17.95
CA ILE A 267 -11.67 -15.07 16.98
C ILE A 267 -11.55 -14.17 15.77
N ALA A 268 -10.81 -13.06 15.89
CA ALA A 268 -10.57 -12.13 14.80
C ALA A 268 -9.27 -11.36 15.02
N GLY A 269 -8.67 -10.87 13.93
CA GLY A 269 -7.46 -10.07 13.98
C GLY A 269 -7.36 -9.04 12.87
N ALA A 270 -6.64 -7.96 13.17
CA ALA A 270 -6.25 -6.94 12.20
C ALA A 270 -4.76 -6.64 12.32
N LEU A 271 -4.01 -6.94 11.27
CA LEU A 271 -2.57 -6.68 11.19
C LEU A 271 -2.34 -5.30 10.58
N ASN A 272 -1.56 -4.50 11.30
CA ASN A 272 -1.19 -3.15 10.92
C ASN A 272 0.33 -2.99 10.93
N PHE A 273 0.82 -1.96 10.21
CA PHE A 273 2.22 -1.54 10.25
C PHE A 273 2.32 -0.09 10.72
N VAL A 274 3.32 0.19 11.54
CA VAL A 274 3.56 1.50 12.13
C VAL A 274 4.65 2.20 11.32
N GLY A 275 4.28 3.27 10.63
CA GLY A 275 5.21 4.19 9.98
C GLY A 275 5.68 5.30 10.93
N THR A 276 6.31 6.33 10.37
CA THR A 276 6.81 7.47 11.15
C THR A 276 5.66 8.29 11.76
N ASP A 277 4.61 8.52 10.98
CA ASP A 277 3.44 9.33 11.39
C ASP A 277 2.11 8.70 10.97
N THR A 278 2.14 7.50 10.39
CA THR A 278 0.97 6.83 9.82
C THR A 278 0.86 5.40 10.30
N LEU A 279 -0.36 4.99 10.67
CA LEU A 279 -0.72 3.60 10.91
C LEU A 279 -1.36 3.01 9.65
N TYR A 280 -0.83 1.90 9.18
CA TYR A 280 -1.26 1.23 7.96
C TYR A 280 -1.99 -0.07 8.29
N GLY A 281 -3.32 -0.08 8.23
CA GLY A 281 -4.13 -1.30 8.31
C GLY A 281 -3.99 -2.11 7.02
N ARG A 282 -3.60 -3.39 7.15
CA ARG A 282 -3.28 -4.21 5.98
C ARG A 282 -4.15 -5.45 5.83
N TYR A 283 -4.18 -6.29 6.83
CA TYR A 283 -4.86 -7.57 6.72
C TYR A 283 -5.83 -7.74 7.89
N TRP A 284 -7.02 -8.18 7.58
CA TRP A 284 -8.09 -8.44 8.53
C TRP A 284 -8.68 -9.80 8.26
N GLY A 285 -9.12 -10.49 9.29
CA GLY A 285 -9.92 -11.68 9.16
C GLY A 285 -10.58 -12.11 10.46
N THR A 286 -11.50 -13.05 10.34
CA THR A 286 -12.28 -13.58 11.46
C THR A 286 -12.74 -15.01 11.16
N ILE A 287 -12.82 -15.84 12.18
CA ILE A 287 -13.44 -17.17 12.13
C ILE A 287 -14.84 -17.19 12.72
N ASP A 288 -15.33 -16.05 13.20
CA ASP A 288 -16.64 -15.93 13.85
C ASP A 288 -17.39 -14.69 13.37
N GLU A 289 -18.71 -14.79 13.24
CA GLU A 289 -19.56 -13.68 12.83
C GLU A 289 -20.00 -12.87 14.04
N VAL A 290 -19.33 -11.74 14.27
CA VAL A 290 -19.71 -10.76 15.29
C VAL A 290 -20.06 -9.44 14.62
N PRO A 291 -21.25 -8.87 14.88
CA PRO A 291 -21.66 -7.61 14.29
C PRO A 291 -20.64 -6.49 14.54
N PHE A 292 -20.26 -5.78 13.48
CA PHE A 292 -19.36 -4.62 13.52
C PHE A 292 -17.90 -4.91 13.97
N LEU A 293 -17.52 -6.16 14.22
CA LEU A 293 -16.17 -6.53 14.67
C LEU A 293 -15.08 -6.08 13.67
N HIS A 294 -15.37 -6.17 12.38
CA HIS A 294 -14.50 -5.62 11.34
C HIS A 294 -14.23 -4.11 11.54
N PHE A 295 -15.26 -3.34 11.87
CA PHE A 295 -15.10 -1.90 12.07
C PHE A 295 -14.37 -1.59 13.37
N GLU A 296 -14.62 -2.36 14.42
CA GLU A 296 -13.92 -2.20 15.70
C GLU A 296 -12.42 -2.41 15.51
N LEU A 297 -11.98 -3.55 14.94
CA LEU A 297 -10.57 -3.88 14.81
C LEU A 297 -9.85 -3.07 13.73
N SER A 298 -10.50 -2.85 12.58
CA SER A 298 -9.82 -2.24 11.42
C SER A 298 -9.88 -0.71 11.41
N TYR A 299 -10.82 -0.10 12.15
CA TYR A 299 -11.00 1.36 12.11
C TYR A 299 -10.98 1.99 13.51
N TYR A 300 -11.80 1.53 14.45
CA TYR A 300 -11.93 2.21 15.73
C TYR A 300 -10.70 2.01 16.63
N GLN A 301 -10.21 0.79 16.74
CA GLN A 301 -8.96 0.48 17.44
C GLN A 301 -7.76 1.19 16.79
N ALA A 302 -7.72 1.22 15.45
CA ALA A 302 -6.64 1.86 14.71
C ALA A 302 -6.61 3.37 14.94
N VAL A 303 -7.77 4.04 14.91
CA VAL A 303 -7.89 5.48 15.18
C VAL A 303 -7.56 5.80 16.65
N GLU A 304 -8.09 5.03 17.60
CA GLU A 304 -7.83 5.20 19.03
C GLU A 304 -6.32 5.07 19.31
N TRP A 305 -5.71 3.99 18.82
CA TRP A 305 -4.28 3.75 18.97
C TRP A 305 -3.42 4.84 18.30
N ALA A 306 -3.80 5.32 17.12
CA ALA A 306 -3.10 6.40 16.43
C ALA A 306 -3.15 7.72 17.22
N ILE A 307 -4.28 8.04 17.86
CA ILE A 307 -4.42 9.21 18.73
C ILE A 307 -3.49 9.06 19.95
N GLU A 308 -3.55 7.93 20.65
CA GLU A 308 -2.75 7.64 21.87
C GLU A 308 -1.24 7.72 21.60
N HIS A 309 -0.80 7.38 20.38
CA HIS A 309 0.61 7.39 19.99
C HIS A 309 1.02 8.61 19.16
N GLY A 310 0.15 9.62 19.03
CA GLY A 310 0.46 10.87 18.34
C GLY A 310 0.67 10.75 16.83
N LEU A 311 0.13 9.68 16.20
CA LEU A 311 0.20 9.51 14.76
C LEU A 311 -0.76 10.47 14.04
N LYS A 312 -0.37 10.90 12.85
CA LYS A 312 -1.12 11.89 12.06
C LYS A 312 -2.17 11.28 11.15
N CYS A 313 -2.01 10.02 10.77
CA CYS A 313 -2.82 9.39 9.74
C CYS A 313 -3.09 7.92 10.03
N VAL A 314 -4.27 7.43 9.64
CA VAL A 314 -4.59 6.00 9.55
C VAL A 314 -5.02 5.68 8.13
N GLN A 315 -4.34 4.74 7.50
CA GLN A 315 -4.69 4.20 6.19
C GLN A 315 -5.22 2.77 6.37
N ALA A 316 -6.51 2.57 6.14
CA ALA A 316 -7.18 1.30 6.41
C ALA A 316 -7.52 0.52 5.12
N GLY A 317 -6.54 0.37 4.22
CA GLY A 317 -6.69 -0.35 2.96
C GLY A 317 -7.40 0.44 1.85
N ALA A 318 -7.43 -0.12 0.62
CA ALA A 318 -7.76 0.61 -0.60
C ALA A 318 -9.26 0.88 -0.81
N GLN A 319 -10.17 0.02 -0.35
CA GLN A 319 -11.58 0.05 -0.71
C GLN A 319 -12.51 0.35 0.50
N GLY A 320 -13.72 0.80 0.20
CA GLY A 320 -14.83 0.86 1.15
C GLY A 320 -15.32 2.26 1.50
N GLU A 321 -16.33 2.76 0.78
CA GLU A 321 -17.00 4.04 1.04
C GLU A 321 -17.61 4.14 2.45
N HIS A 322 -17.93 2.98 3.08
CA HIS A 322 -18.38 2.92 4.47
C HIS A 322 -17.40 3.55 5.48
N LYS A 323 -16.13 3.75 5.08
CA LYS A 323 -15.11 4.46 5.87
C LYS A 323 -15.46 5.94 6.05
N ILE A 324 -16.09 6.57 5.05
CA ILE A 324 -16.51 7.98 5.11
C ILE A 324 -17.38 8.23 6.34
N SER A 325 -18.38 7.39 6.56
CA SER A 325 -19.26 7.52 7.72
C SER A 325 -18.55 7.37 9.08
N ARG A 326 -17.29 6.96 9.09
CA ARG A 326 -16.41 6.77 10.24
C ARG A 326 -15.29 7.79 10.32
N GLY A 327 -15.39 8.88 9.52
CA GLY A 327 -14.45 10.00 9.59
C GLY A 327 -13.21 9.87 8.69
N TYR A 328 -13.14 8.84 7.84
CA TYR A 328 -12.11 8.77 6.82
C TYR A 328 -12.47 9.66 5.63
N GLU A 329 -11.49 10.34 5.10
CA GLU A 329 -11.64 11.29 4.01
C GLU A 329 -11.15 10.71 2.68
N PRO A 330 -11.84 10.97 1.57
CA PRO A 330 -11.38 10.52 0.26
C PRO A 330 -10.13 11.29 -0.15
N VAL A 331 -9.10 10.57 -0.57
CA VAL A 331 -7.82 11.11 -1.03
C VAL A 331 -7.48 10.58 -2.43
N VAL A 332 -6.80 11.40 -3.22
CA VAL A 332 -6.28 10.98 -4.52
C VAL A 332 -5.03 10.13 -4.33
N THR A 333 -5.02 8.94 -4.90
CA THR A 333 -3.79 8.17 -5.12
C THR A 333 -3.31 8.34 -6.56
N ARG A 334 -2.01 8.17 -6.79
CA ARG A 334 -1.42 8.37 -8.12
C ARG A 334 -0.56 7.19 -8.52
N SER A 335 -0.58 6.90 -9.81
CA SER A 335 0.30 5.92 -10.46
C SER A 335 0.80 6.51 -11.77
N ALA A 336 2.00 6.12 -12.19
CA ALA A 336 2.63 6.61 -13.40
C ALA A 336 2.86 5.45 -14.38
N HIS A 337 2.69 5.72 -15.68
CA HIS A 337 2.72 4.71 -16.72
C HIS A 337 3.57 5.17 -17.91
N PHE A 338 4.57 4.38 -18.25
CA PHE A 338 5.37 4.53 -19.46
C PHE A 338 4.96 3.49 -20.49
N ILE A 339 4.58 3.93 -21.69
CA ILE A 339 4.13 3.08 -22.79
C ILE A 339 4.95 3.45 -24.03
N PRO A 340 5.86 2.56 -24.48
CA PRO A 340 6.74 2.83 -25.63
C PRO A 340 6.00 2.99 -26.94
N ASN A 341 4.97 2.18 -27.17
CA ASN A 341 4.19 2.23 -28.41
C ASN A 341 3.33 3.50 -28.47
N ARG A 342 3.55 4.34 -29.48
CA ARG A 342 2.90 5.65 -29.62
C ARG A 342 1.37 5.56 -29.77
N GLY A 343 0.87 4.57 -30.53
CA GLY A 343 -0.57 4.39 -30.74
C GLY A 343 -1.28 3.95 -29.46
N PHE A 344 -0.72 2.95 -28.78
CA PHE A 344 -1.24 2.46 -27.51
C PHE A 344 -1.17 3.55 -26.43
N ARG A 345 -0.04 4.26 -26.34
CA ARG A 345 0.13 5.38 -25.43
C ARG A 345 -0.96 6.45 -25.62
N LYS A 346 -1.27 6.81 -26.88
CA LYS A 346 -2.31 7.79 -27.19
C LYS A 346 -3.69 7.32 -26.69
N ALA A 347 -4.06 6.07 -26.97
CA ALA A 347 -5.33 5.52 -26.51
C ALA A 347 -5.45 5.51 -24.96
N VAL A 348 -4.37 5.12 -24.27
CA VAL A 348 -4.33 5.15 -22.81
C VAL A 348 -4.38 6.58 -22.27
N ALA A 349 -3.71 7.55 -22.90
CA ALA A 349 -3.75 8.95 -22.49
C ALA A 349 -5.17 9.53 -22.55
N GLU A 350 -5.91 9.27 -23.66
CA GLU A 350 -7.31 9.70 -23.83
C GLU A 350 -8.22 9.06 -22.76
N PHE A 351 -8.04 7.76 -22.49
CA PHE A 351 -8.76 7.08 -21.41
C PHE A 351 -8.49 7.72 -20.04
N LEU A 352 -7.22 7.98 -19.71
CA LEU A 352 -6.83 8.54 -18.42
C LEU A 352 -7.31 9.99 -18.23
N GLU A 353 -7.48 10.76 -19.29
CA GLU A 353 -8.04 12.11 -19.21
C GLU A 353 -9.49 12.04 -18.69
N ALA A 354 -10.31 11.18 -19.28
CA ALA A 354 -11.71 10.96 -18.85
C ALA A 354 -11.77 10.38 -17.42
N GLU A 355 -10.93 9.39 -17.10
CA GLU A 355 -10.88 8.77 -15.77
C GLU A 355 -10.52 9.78 -14.67
N ARG A 356 -9.51 10.64 -14.90
CA ARG A 356 -9.12 11.69 -13.93
C ARG A 356 -10.23 12.68 -13.65
N ALA A 357 -11.00 13.08 -14.67
CA ALA A 357 -12.16 13.96 -14.50
C ALA A 357 -13.24 13.27 -13.64
N GLY A 358 -13.48 11.97 -13.89
CA GLY A 358 -14.40 11.14 -13.09
C GLY A 358 -13.97 11.05 -11.63
N VAL A 359 -12.70 10.71 -11.36
CA VAL A 359 -12.14 10.64 -9.99
C VAL A 359 -12.25 11.97 -9.27
N GLY A 360 -12.00 13.09 -9.96
CA GLY A 360 -12.18 14.42 -9.37
C GLY A 360 -13.62 14.69 -8.91
N SER A 361 -14.58 14.36 -9.76
CA SER A 361 -16.01 14.50 -9.45
C SER A 361 -16.46 13.57 -8.32
N GLU A 362 -16.00 12.33 -8.33
CA GLU A 362 -16.26 11.34 -7.26
C GLU A 362 -15.78 11.85 -5.90
N ILE A 363 -14.56 12.33 -5.80
CA ILE A 363 -14.00 12.87 -4.55
C ILE A 363 -14.82 14.07 -4.05
N GLN A 364 -15.25 14.97 -4.94
CA GLN A 364 -16.08 16.11 -4.56
C GLN A 364 -17.43 15.66 -4.01
N TRP A 365 -18.03 14.65 -4.62
CA TRP A 365 -19.29 14.08 -4.15
C TRP A 365 -19.11 13.39 -2.79
N LEU A 366 -18.11 12.53 -2.64
CA LEU A 366 -17.81 11.81 -1.40
C LEU A 366 -17.52 12.75 -0.22
N ARG A 367 -16.91 13.90 -0.47
CA ARG A 367 -16.65 14.92 0.57
C ARG A 367 -17.91 15.53 1.15
N GLN A 368 -19.03 15.52 0.42
CA GLN A 368 -20.30 16.02 0.92
C GLN A 368 -20.90 15.11 2.01
N ASP A 369 -20.53 13.81 2.00
CA ASP A 369 -21.00 12.81 2.95
C ASP A 369 -20.12 12.66 4.20
N LEU A 370 -19.09 13.51 4.35
CA LEU A 370 -18.24 13.49 5.52
C LEU A 370 -19.06 13.73 6.79
N PRO A 371 -18.80 12.97 7.87
CA PRO A 371 -19.65 12.95 9.06
C PRO A 371 -19.39 14.12 10.02
N TYR A 372 -18.47 15.01 9.69
CA TYR A 372 -18.06 16.12 10.54
C TYR A 372 -19.18 17.18 10.68
N ARG A 373 -19.17 17.89 11.80
CA ARG A 373 -20.07 19.05 11.95
C ARG A 373 -19.63 20.14 10.98
N SER A 374 -20.59 20.82 10.38
CA SER A 374 -20.31 22.07 9.70
C SER A 374 -19.70 23.02 10.72
N SER A 375 -18.52 23.56 10.44
CA SER A 375 -18.05 24.74 11.18
C SER A 375 -19.08 25.83 10.92
N SER A 376 -19.96 26.09 11.91
CA SER A 376 -20.74 27.33 11.91
C SER A 376 -19.69 28.43 11.87
N SER A 377 -19.66 29.16 10.77
CA SER A 377 -18.97 30.45 10.72
C SER A 377 -19.61 31.32 11.80
N GLU A 378 -18.91 31.47 12.92
CA GLU A 378 -19.10 32.61 13.83
C GLU A 378 -18.48 33.84 13.21
#